data_f56e7e926d962d06f7e2e7b659a479da
#
_entry.id   f56e7e926d962d06f7e2e7b659a479da
#
_cell.length_a   1.000
_cell.length_b   1.000
_cell.length_c   1.000
_cell.angle_alpha   90.00
_cell.angle_beta   90.00
_cell.angle_gamma   90.00
#
_symmetry.space_group_name_H-M   'P 1'
#
loop_
_entity.id
_entity.type
_entity.pdbx_description
1 polymer ?
#
loop_
_entity_poly.entity_id
_entity_poly.type
_entity_poly.pdbx_seq_one_letter_code
_entity_poly.pdbx_strand_id
1 'polypeptide(L)'
;MSTKANSNAFKRFTSFCVSIMQKYLPDPYIFCALLTFIVFIGTMVFTKQTPMAIIGHWTKGFWSLLAFSMQMALVLVTGHTMASSKVFKNLLSNMASKLSTPRQAIVVVTIVSTVACILNWGFGLVIGAIFAKEIAKKVKGVDYRLLIASAYTGFLVWHGGLSGSIPLQIASDNPAALAKQTAGAITANIPTSQTLFSPMNIFIICGLLIMLPLLNRAMYPSDDEVVTVDPKLLAEFEEEPINREHMTPAEKIENSKVVSIILGIMGWAYIIQYFITKGFNLNLNLVNFIFLFTGIILHGTPRKFIDAFGEATKGASGILLQFPFYAGIMGIMTGTNADGVSLAILMSNFFVNISTPTTFPIFSFWSAGLVNFFVPSGGGQWAVQAPIVMPAGLKIGVSAAKSAMAIAWGDAWTNMIQPFWALPALGIAGLGAKDIMGYCLIVLICSGFVISAGFLLF
;
A
#
# COMPACT_ATOMS: atom_id res chain seq x y z
N MET A 1 29.84 -27.30 -21.71
CA MET A 1 29.80 -27.47 -20.23
C MET A 1 29.58 -26.10 -19.62
N SER A 2 28.35 -25.80 -19.23
CA SER A 2 27.97 -24.51 -18.64
C SER A 2 28.53 -24.44 -17.23
N THR A 3 29.38 -23.46 -16.97
CA THR A 3 29.86 -23.10 -15.65
C THR A 3 28.64 -22.68 -14.80
N LYS A 4 28.14 -23.57 -13.93
CA LYS A 4 27.25 -23.21 -12.83
C LYS A 4 28.02 -22.23 -11.96
N ALA A 5 27.85 -20.95 -12.23
CA ALA A 5 28.33 -19.88 -11.38
C ALA A 5 27.87 -20.15 -9.94
N ASN A 6 28.77 -20.00 -8.97
CA ASN A 6 28.53 -20.14 -7.54
C ASN A 6 27.37 -19.23 -7.12
N SER A 7 26.12 -19.69 -7.29
CA SER A 7 24.97 -18.94 -6.81
C SER A 7 25.01 -19.02 -5.29
N ASN A 8 25.23 -17.87 -4.65
CA ASN A 8 25.19 -17.71 -3.20
C ASN A 8 23.86 -18.32 -2.66
N ALA A 9 23.90 -19.00 -1.51
CA ALA A 9 22.74 -19.65 -0.88
C ALA A 9 21.51 -18.70 -0.81
N PHE A 10 21.75 -17.42 -0.59
CA PHE A 10 20.71 -16.39 -0.57
C PHE A 10 20.03 -16.22 -1.93
N LYS A 11 20.77 -16.23 -3.05
CA LYS A 11 20.16 -16.16 -4.39
C LYS A 11 19.32 -17.40 -4.70
N ARG A 12 19.77 -18.59 -4.30
CA ARG A 12 18.96 -19.82 -4.43
C ARG A 12 17.67 -19.73 -3.65
N PHE A 13 17.72 -19.20 -2.43
CA PHE A 13 16.53 -18.96 -1.62
C PHE A 13 15.60 -17.95 -2.28
N THR A 14 16.14 -16.87 -2.85
CA THR A 14 15.34 -15.88 -3.60
C THR A 14 14.64 -16.51 -4.80
N SER A 15 15.39 -17.21 -5.66
CA SER A 15 14.82 -17.90 -6.83
C SER A 15 13.77 -18.95 -6.43
N PHE A 16 13.97 -19.65 -5.31
CA PHE A 16 13.00 -20.59 -4.76
C PHE A 16 11.70 -19.88 -4.35
N CYS A 17 11.78 -18.79 -3.57
CA CYS A 17 10.60 -18.01 -3.17
C CYS A 17 9.84 -17.46 -4.38
N VAL A 18 10.56 -16.90 -5.36
CA VAL A 18 9.95 -16.39 -6.60
C VAL A 18 9.27 -17.52 -7.38
N SER A 19 9.94 -18.67 -7.54
CA SER A 19 9.39 -19.83 -8.25
C SER A 19 8.12 -20.39 -7.57
N ILE A 20 8.12 -20.49 -6.24
CA ILE A 20 6.92 -20.92 -5.50
C ILE A 20 5.77 -19.98 -5.75
N MET A 21 5.98 -18.66 -5.59
CA MET A 21 4.91 -17.69 -5.78
C MET A 21 4.39 -17.68 -7.22
N GLN A 22 5.27 -17.76 -8.21
CA GLN A 22 4.86 -17.85 -9.62
C GLN A 22 4.05 -19.11 -9.94
N LYS A 23 4.37 -20.23 -9.28
CA LYS A 23 3.73 -21.52 -9.53
C LYS A 23 2.40 -21.69 -8.77
N TYR A 24 2.31 -21.20 -7.56
CA TYR A 24 1.20 -21.52 -6.65
C TYR A 24 0.31 -20.33 -6.30
N LEU A 25 0.75 -19.08 -6.48
CA LEU A 25 -0.11 -17.91 -6.24
C LEU A 25 -1.03 -17.72 -7.46
N PRO A 26 -2.35 -17.91 -7.30
CA PRO A 26 -3.30 -17.68 -8.37
C PRO A 26 -3.46 -16.16 -8.64
N ASP A 27 -4.26 -15.83 -9.66
CA ASP A 27 -4.71 -14.47 -9.89
C ASP A 27 -5.31 -13.87 -8.59
N PRO A 28 -5.07 -12.59 -8.28
CA PRO A 28 -5.57 -11.96 -7.05
C PRO A 28 -7.07 -12.10 -6.83
N TYR A 29 -7.88 -12.14 -7.88
CA TYR A 29 -9.32 -12.38 -7.74
C TYR A 29 -9.62 -13.81 -7.27
N ILE A 30 -8.96 -14.82 -7.86
CA ILE A 30 -9.11 -16.23 -7.45
C ILE A 30 -8.58 -16.41 -6.02
N PHE A 31 -7.46 -15.76 -5.68
CA PHE A 31 -6.92 -15.76 -4.32
C PHE A 31 -7.95 -15.22 -3.32
N CYS A 32 -8.59 -14.09 -3.65
CA CYS A 32 -9.64 -13.50 -2.84
C CYS A 32 -10.86 -14.43 -2.67
N ALA A 33 -11.27 -15.11 -3.73
CA ALA A 33 -12.36 -16.11 -3.67
C ALA A 33 -11.99 -17.29 -2.75
N LEU A 34 -10.77 -17.83 -2.88
CA LEU A 34 -10.28 -18.90 -1.99
C LEU A 34 -10.22 -18.46 -0.52
N LEU A 35 -9.74 -17.24 -0.26
CA LEU A 35 -9.75 -16.68 1.09
C LEU A 35 -11.17 -16.54 1.63
N THR A 36 -12.13 -16.13 0.80
CA THR A 36 -13.54 -16.05 1.21
C THR A 36 -14.04 -17.40 1.72
N PHE A 37 -13.77 -18.51 1.01
CA PHE A 37 -14.16 -19.85 1.44
C PHE A 37 -13.44 -20.29 2.71
N ILE A 38 -12.14 -20.03 2.83
CA ILE A 38 -11.35 -20.38 4.03
C ILE A 38 -11.94 -19.67 5.26
N VAL A 39 -12.18 -18.36 5.14
CA VAL A 39 -12.71 -17.54 6.24
C VAL A 39 -14.17 -17.94 6.55
N PHE A 40 -14.98 -18.25 5.53
CA PHE A 40 -16.33 -18.73 5.71
C PHE A 40 -16.38 -20.01 6.54
N ILE A 41 -15.59 -21.03 6.16
CA ILE A 41 -15.49 -22.29 6.88
C ILE A 41 -14.92 -22.07 8.29
N GLY A 42 -13.85 -21.29 8.42
CA GLY A 42 -13.26 -20.96 9.72
C GLY A 42 -14.25 -20.29 10.65
N THR A 43 -15.01 -19.31 10.18
CA THR A 43 -16.04 -18.65 10.99
C THR A 43 -17.13 -19.62 11.41
N MET A 44 -17.62 -20.46 10.50
CA MET A 44 -18.62 -21.47 10.81
C MET A 44 -18.17 -22.45 11.91
N VAL A 45 -16.93 -22.93 11.82
CA VAL A 45 -16.37 -23.90 12.77
C VAL A 45 -16.07 -23.27 14.13
N PHE A 46 -15.38 -22.15 14.16
CA PHE A 46 -14.85 -21.58 15.40
C PHE A 46 -15.85 -20.67 16.13
N THR A 47 -16.76 -20.01 15.41
CA THR A 47 -17.76 -19.12 16.04
C THR A 47 -19.16 -19.74 16.09
N LYS A 48 -19.34 -20.95 15.53
CA LYS A 48 -20.61 -21.69 15.48
C LYS A 48 -21.76 -20.90 14.84
N GLN A 49 -21.45 -19.98 13.94
CA GLN A 49 -22.46 -19.22 13.21
C GLN A 49 -23.08 -20.07 12.09
N THR A 50 -24.35 -19.81 11.79
CA THR A 50 -25.02 -20.45 10.66
C THR A 50 -24.49 -19.94 9.33
N PRO A 51 -24.51 -20.77 8.25
CA PRO A 51 -24.08 -20.31 6.93
C PRO A 51 -24.78 -19.04 6.46
N MET A 52 -26.08 -18.91 6.76
CA MET A 52 -26.85 -17.72 6.33
C MET A 52 -26.46 -16.46 7.10
N ALA A 53 -26.12 -16.56 8.39
CA ALA A 53 -25.57 -15.43 9.16
C ALA A 53 -24.24 -14.95 8.57
N ILE A 54 -23.34 -15.90 8.22
CA ILE A 54 -22.04 -15.60 7.62
C ILE A 54 -22.21 -14.95 6.24
N ILE A 55 -23.15 -15.43 5.40
CA ILE A 55 -23.51 -14.77 4.13
C ILE A 55 -24.00 -13.34 4.39
N GLY A 56 -24.82 -13.14 5.43
CA GLY A 56 -25.28 -11.81 5.85
C GLY A 56 -24.10 -10.87 6.20
N HIS A 57 -23.11 -11.36 6.94
CA HIS A 57 -21.90 -10.61 7.25
C HIS A 57 -21.08 -10.29 6.01
N TRP A 58 -20.91 -11.27 5.11
CA TRP A 58 -20.23 -11.07 3.83
C TRP A 58 -20.89 -9.99 2.98
N THR A 59 -22.21 -10.08 2.79
CA THR A 59 -22.98 -9.12 1.99
C THR A 59 -22.93 -7.71 2.59
N LYS A 60 -23.06 -7.60 3.92
CA LYS A 60 -22.95 -6.30 4.62
C LYS A 60 -21.55 -5.71 4.49
N GLY A 61 -20.52 -6.56 4.58
CA GLY A 61 -19.13 -6.15 4.40
C GLY A 61 -18.82 -5.69 2.98
N PHE A 62 -19.39 -6.38 1.98
CA PHE A 62 -19.05 -6.21 0.55
C PHE A 62 -19.07 -4.77 0.06
N TRP A 63 -19.98 -3.96 0.53
CA TRP A 63 -20.15 -2.56 0.15
C TRP A 63 -19.52 -1.57 1.14
N SER A 64 -18.96 -2.04 2.25
CA SER A 64 -18.45 -1.18 3.32
C SER A 64 -17.25 -0.32 2.91
N LEU A 65 -16.47 -0.78 1.93
CA LEU A 65 -15.29 -0.07 1.41
C LEU A 65 -15.53 0.61 0.04
N LEU A 66 -16.77 0.83 -0.39
CA LEU A 66 -17.05 1.36 -1.73
C LEU A 66 -16.43 2.75 -1.95
N ALA A 67 -16.59 3.66 -0.99
CA ALA A 67 -15.96 4.98 -1.06
C ALA A 67 -14.44 4.91 -1.07
N PHE A 68 -13.86 4.04 -0.24
CA PHE A 68 -12.41 3.82 -0.19
C PHE A 68 -11.89 3.19 -1.49
N SER A 69 -12.60 2.21 -2.06
CA SER A 69 -12.26 1.61 -3.35
C SER A 69 -12.21 2.64 -4.47
N MET A 70 -13.18 3.56 -4.49
CA MET A 70 -13.20 4.66 -5.46
C MET A 70 -12.04 5.64 -5.24
N GLN A 71 -11.74 6.00 -3.98
CA GLN A 71 -10.59 6.84 -3.66
C GLN A 71 -9.28 6.22 -4.14
N MET A 72 -9.11 4.91 -3.95
CA MET A 72 -7.91 4.18 -4.40
C MET A 72 -7.82 4.09 -5.94
N ALA A 73 -8.93 3.84 -6.61
CA ALA A 73 -8.99 3.88 -8.07
C ALA A 73 -8.58 5.27 -8.59
N LEU A 74 -9.08 6.34 -7.96
CA LEU A 74 -8.73 7.72 -8.31
C LEU A 74 -7.26 8.03 -8.05
N VAL A 75 -6.66 7.59 -6.93
CA VAL A 75 -5.21 7.78 -6.68
C VAL A 75 -4.38 7.19 -7.81
N LEU A 76 -4.70 5.97 -8.22
CA LEU A 76 -4.02 5.32 -9.33
C LEU A 76 -4.20 6.11 -10.63
N VAL A 77 -5.46 6.39 -10.98
CA VAL A 77 -5.80 6.99 -12.29
C VAL A 77 -5.27 8.42 -12.39
N THR A 78 -5.55 9.27 -11.37
CA THR A 78 -5.10 10.67 -11.39
C THR A 78 -3.58 10.80 -11.28
N GLY A 79 -2.96 9.94 -10.45
CA GLY A 79 -1.49 9.88 -10.32
C GLY A 79 -0.82 9.45 -11.61
N HIS A 80 -1.33 8.39 -12.26
CA HIS A 80 -0.82 7.94 -13.57
C HIS A 80 -1.04 9.00 -14.64
N THR A 81 -2.22 9.63 -14.70
CA THR A 81 -2.51 10.74 -15.62
C THR A 81 -1.53 11.89 -15.42
N MET A 82 -1.32 12.37 -14.19
CA MET A 82 -0.36 13.43 -13.89
C MET A 82 1.06 13.07 -14.36
N ALA A 83 1.50 11.86 -14.05
CA ALA A 83 2.85 11.39 -14.40
C ALA A 83 3.05 11.13 -15.88
N SER A 84 1.99 10.88 -16.64
CA SER A 84 2.03 10.76 -18.11
C SER A 84 2.21 12.10 -18.80
N SER A 85 2.09 13.23 -18.10
CA SER A 85 2.35 14.56 -18.65
C SER A 85 3.83 14.72 -19.07
N LYS A 86 4.07 15.45 -20.13
CA LYS A 86 5.41 15.68 -20.69
C LYS A 86 6.41 16.24 -19.67
N VAL A 87 5.95 17.15 -18.82
CA VAL A 87 6.80 17.79 -17.80
C VAL A 87 7.23 16.76 -16.76
N PHE A 88 6.27 15.96 -16.25
CA PHE A 88 6.54 14.97 -15.22
C PHE A 88 7.40 13.81 -15.75
N LYS A 89 7.10 13.33 -16.97
CA LYS A 89 7.94 12.34 -17.66
C LYS A 89 9.39 12.80 -17.80
N ASN A 90 9.61 14.05 -18.21
CA ASN A 90 10.96 14.62 -18.33
C ASN A 90 11.69 14.67 -16.99
N LEU A 91 10.98 15.04 -15.91
CA LEU A 91 11.55 15.07 -14.56
C LEU A 91 12.02 13.66 -14.13
N LEU A 92 11.12 12.68 -14.22
CA LEU A 92 11.43 11.29 -13.85
C LEU A 92 12.49 10.66 -14.75
N SER A 93 12.43 10.94 -16.06
CA SER A 93 13.42 10.49 -17.04
C SER A 93 14.81 11.07 -16.75
N ASN A 94 14.90 12.35 -16.37
CA ASN A 94 16.16 12.98 -15.98
C ASN A 94 16.74 12.37 -14.68
N MET A 95 15.88 12.00 -13.73
CA MET A 95 16.32 11.27 -12.54
C MET A 95 16.82 9.86 -12.92
N ALA A 96 16.07 9.13 -13.74
CA ALA A 96 16.40 7.79 -14.19
C ALA A 96 17.69 7.75 -15.05
N SER A 97 17.95 8.78 -15.87
CA SER A 97 19.14 8.85 -16.74
C SER A 97 20.48 8.97 -15.97
N LYS A 98 20.42 9.36 -14.69
CA LYS A 98 21.62 9.40 -13.82
C LYS A 98 22.02 8.02 -13.29
N LEU A 99 21.17 7.01 -13.52
CA LEU A 99 21.41 5.64 -13.06
C LEU A 99 22.14 4.86 -14.15
N SER A 100 23.30 4.31 -13.81
CA SER A 100 24.17 3.62 -14.78
C SER A 100 24.12 2.10 -14.68
N THR A 101 23.67 1.55 -13.55
CA THR A 101 23.65 0.09 -13.35
C THR A 101 22.29 -0.40 -12.83
N PRO A 102 21.88 -1.64 -13.20
CA PRO A 102 20.67 -2.25 -12.69
C PRO A 102 20.58 -2.30 -11.17
N ARG A 103 21.68 -2.63 -10.49
CA ARG A 103 21.72 -2.69 -9.02
C ARG A 103 21.58 -1.33 -8.36
N GLN A 104 22.12 -0.27 -8.98
CA GLN A 104 21.90 1.10 -8.52
C GLN A 104 20.42 1.50 -8.68
N ALA A 105 19.81 1.12 -9.78
CA ALA A 105 18.39 1.34 -10.04
C ALA A 105 17.50 0.75 -8.95
N ILE A 106 17.75 -0.49 -8.53
CA ILE A 106 17.04 -1.15 -7.43
C ILE A 106 17.18 -0.38 -6.11
N VAL A 107 18.39 0.05 -5.77
CA VAL A 107 18.63 0.83 -4.53
C VAL A 107 17.87 2.15 -4.55
N VAL A 108 18.00 2.90 -5.65
CA VAL A 108 17.41 4.24 -5.75
C VAL A 108 15.90 4.20 -5.78
N VAL A 109 15.28 3.28 -6.53
CA VAL A 109 13.82 3.15 -6.54
C VAL A 109 13.29 2.78 -5.16
N THR A 110 13.98 1.88 -4.43
CA THR A 110 13.61 1.52 -3.06
C THR A 110 13.63 2.73 -2.14
N ILE A 111 14.73 3.51 -2.14
CA ILE A 111 14.86 4.69 -1.29
C ILE A 111 13.79 5.74 -1.62
N VAL A 112 13.61 6.06 -2.90
CA VAL A 112 12.63 7.07 -3.35
C VAL A 112 11.21 6.66 -2.94
N SER A 113 10.84 5.40 -3.18
CA SER A 113 9.52 4.89 -2.81
C SER A 113 9.33 4.87 -1.29
N THR A 114 10.33 4.42 -0.52
CA THR A 114 10.25 4.38 0.95
C THR A 114 10.08 5.77 1.53
N VAL A 115 10.89 6.76 1.08
CA VAL A 115 10.77 8.15 1.53
C VAL A 115 9.41 8.74 1.14
N ALA A 116 8.94 8.49 -0.07
CA ALA A 116 7.62 8.95 -0.51
C ALA A 116 6.49 8.32 0.32
N CYS A 117 6.58 7.04 0.70
CA CYS A 117 5.61 6.36 1.55
C CYS A 117 5.66 6.86 3.02
N ILE A 118 6.81 7.28 3.52
CA ILE A 118 6.90 7.95 4.84
C ILE A 118 6.11 9.26 4.83
N LEU A 119 6.20 10.04 3.74
CA LEU A 119 5.46 11.29 3.60
C LEU A 119 3.95 11.04 3.45
N ASN A 120 3.60 10.22 2.48
CA ASN A 120 2.21 9.79 2.25
C ASN A 120 2.18 8.44 1.50
N TRP A 121 1.48 7.48 2.07
CA TRP A 121 1.44 6.12 1.54
C TRP A 121 0.81 6.02 0.13
N GLY A 122 -0.27 6.77 -0.15
CA GLY A 122 -0.93 6.76 -1.46
C GLY A 122 -0.05 7.40 -2.55
N PHE A 123 0.60 8.51 -2.24
CA PHE A 123 1.59 9.15 -3.09
C PHE A 123 2.77 8.21 -3.37
N GLY A 124 3.32 7.59 -2.31
CA GLY A 124 4.49 6.72 -2.43
C GLY A 124 4.26 5.49 -3.31
N LEU A 125 3.10 4.83 -3.18
CA LEU A 125 2.71 3.68 -4.02
C LEU A 125 2.72 4.04 -5.51
N VAL A 126 2.11 5.16 -5.87
CA VAL A 126 1.97 5.58 -7.26
C VAL A 126 3.31 6.06 -7.83
N ILE A 127 3.98 6.98 -7.14
CA ILE A 127 5.26 7.55 -7.61
C ILE A 127 6.35 6.48 -7.68
N GLY A 128 6.40 5.55 -6.72
CA GLY A 128 7.34 4.44 -6.75
C GLY A 128 7.21 3.59 -8.01
N ALA A 129 5.98 3.18 -8.35
CA ALA A 129 5.70 2.37 -9.53
C ALA A 129 5.99 3.12 -10.85
N ILE A 130 5.61 4.39 -10.94
CA ILE A 130 5.86 5.22 -12.13
C ILE A 130 7.37 5.44 -12.32
N PHE A 131 8.10 5.76 -11.24
CA PHE A 131 9.54 5.95 -11.30
C PHE A 131 10.27 4.65 -11.70
N ALA A 132 9.83 3.50 -11.19
CA ALA A 132 10.35 2.20 -11.61
C ALA A 132 10.13 1.97 -13.13
N LYS A 133 8.97 2.34 -13.65
CA LYS A 133 8.69 2.24 -15.09
C LYS A 133 9.61 3.13 -15.92
N GLU A 134 9.88 4.37 -15.48
CA GLU A 134 10.82 5.27 -16.16
C GLU A 134 12.27 4.78 -16.07
N ILE A 135 12.68 4.19 -14.95
CA ILE A 135 13.98 3.53 -14.82
C ILE A 135 14.12 2.38 -15.82
N ALA A 136 13.09 1.54 -15.97
CA ALA A 136 13.11 0.41 -16.89
C ALA A 136 13.29 0.84 -18.36
N LYS A 137 12.85 2.04 -18.75
CA LYS A 137 13.10 2.62 -20.07
C LYS A 137 14.57 3.01 -20.29
N LYS A 138 15.28 3.41 -19.23
CA LYS A 138 16.62 4.01 -19.31
C LYS A 138 17.74 3.03 -18.97
N VAL A 139 17.54 2.16 -18.00
CA VAL A 139 18.55 1.23 -17.49
C VAL A 139 18.37 -0.13 -18.14
N LYS A 140 19.22 -0.42 -19.14
CA LYS A 140 19.18 -1.72 -19.84
C LYS A 140 19.55 -2.87 -18.90
N GLY A 141 18.86 -4.01 -19.09
CA GLY A 141 19.17 -5.25 -18.34
C GLY A 141 18.70 -5.21 -16.88
N VAL A 142 17.87 -4.26 -16.47
CA VAL A 142 17.27 -4.28 -15.13
C VAL A 142 16.17 -5.35 -15.07
N ASP A 143 16.15 -6.16 -14.01
CA ASP A 143 15.02 -7.08 -13.76
C ASP A 143 13.78 -6.28 -13.39
N TYR A 144 12.77 -6.33 -14.27
CA TYR A 144 11.57 -5.49 -14.13
C TYR A 144 10.70 -5.91 -12.96
N ARG A 145 10.63 -7.22 -12.67
CA ARG A 145 9.84 -7.75 -11.56
C ARG A 145 10.43 -7.31 -10.22
N LEU A 146 11.75 -7.44 -10.07
CA LEU A 146 12.43 -6.97 -8.87
C LEU A 146 12.38 -5.44 -8.74
N LEU A 147 12.45 -4.70 -9.86
CA LEU A 147 12.37 -3.24 -9.85
C LEU A 147 11.00 -2.76 -9.31
N ILE A 148 9.92 -3.36 -9.79
CA ILE A 148 8.56 -3.06 -9.31
C ILE A 148 8.35 -3.56 -7.87
N ALA A 149 8.85 -4.75 -7.54
CA ALA A 149 8.86 -5.24 -6.16
C ALA A 149 9.57 -4.26 -5.23
N SER A 150 10.73 -3.74 -5.64
CA SER A 150 11.52 -2.79 -4.87
C SER A 150 10.82 -1.46 -4.66
N ALA A 151 10.08 -0.98 -5.65
CA ALA A 151 9.20 0.18 -5.49
C ALA A 151 8.07 -0.11 -4.50
N TYR A 152 7.43 -1.29 -4.59
CA TYR A 152 6.34 -1.68 -3.71
C TYR A 152 6.81 -1.90 -2.26
N THR A 153 7.99 -2.46 -2.04
CA THR A 153 8.52 -2.69 -0.68
C THR A 153 8.70 -1.41 0.14
N GLY A 154 8.83 -0.26 -0.52
CA GLY A 154 8.81 1.04 0.15
C GLY A 154 7.50 1.34 0.90
N PHE A 155 6.40 0.70 0.51
CA PHE A 155 5.12 0.81 1.20
C PHE A 155 5.14 0.25 2.63
N LEU A 156 6.06 -0.64 2.96
CA LEU A 156 6.17 -1.26 4.28
C LEU A 156 6.19 -0.26 5.46
N VAL A 157 6.75 0.94 5.26
CA VAL A 157 6.90 1.95 6.32
C VAL A 157 5.67 2.84 6.54
N TRP A 158 4.60 2.66 5.77
CA TRP A 158 3.50 3.60 5.68
C TRP A 158 2.80 3.91 7.02
N HIS A 159 2.59 2.87 7.83
CA HIS A 159 1.87 3.02 9.11
C HIS A 159 2.73 3.68 10.20
N GLY A 160 4.07 3.58 10.10
CA GLY A 160 5.01 4.34 10.91
C GLY A 160 5.34 5.73 10.34
N GLY A 161 4.83 6.07 9.13
CA GLY A 161 5.04 7.35 8.46
C GLY A 161 4.01 8.41 8.79
N LEU A 162 4.17 9.60 8.19
CA LEU A 162 3.37 10.80 8.48
C LEU A 162 1.90 10.70 8.06
N SER A 163 1.50 9.66 7.34
CA SER A 163 0.11 9.37 6.96
C SER A 163 -0.41 8.05 7.52
N GLY A 164 0.23 7.51 8.56
CA GLY A 164 -0.21 6.31 9.24
C GLY A 164 -1.58 6.48 9.88
N SER A 165 -2.55 5.59 9.57
CA SER A 165 -3.94 5.79 10.00
C SER A 165 -4.09 5.63 11.51
N ILE A 166 -3.58 4.55 12.12
CA ILE A 166 -3.73 4.28 13.56
C ILE A 166 -3.06 5.37 14.42
N PRO A 167 -1.76 5.72 14.22
CA PRO A 167 -1.13 6.73 15.06
C PRO A 167 -1.75 8.12 14.90
N LEU A 168 -2.23 8.49 13.71
CA LEU A 168 -2.94 9.76 13.53
C LEU A 168 -4.33 9.74 14.15
N GLN A 169 -5.04 8.62 14.07
CA GLN A 169 -6.36 8.44 14.66
C GLN A 169 -6.30 8.63 16.19
N ILE A 170 -5.38 7.95 16.88
CA ILE A 170 -5.26 8.09 18.34
C ILE A 170 -4.72 9.45 18.77
N ALA A 171 -4.11 10.21 17.87
CA ALA A 171 -3.62 11.57 18.15
C ALA A 171 -4.70 12.65 17.94
N SER A 172 -5.72 12.41 17.12
CA SER A 172 -6.64 13.46 16.66
C SER A 172 -8.13 13.16 16.84
N ASP A 173 -8.54 11.91 17.02
CA ASP A 173 -9.94 11.55 17.22
C ASP A 173 -10.51 12.11 18.52
N ASN A 174 -11.84 12.22 18.56
CA ASN A 174 -12.53 12.60 19.77
C ASN A 174 -12.26 11.57 20.90
N PRO A 175 -11.86 12.00 22.14
CA PRO A 175 -11.55 11.10 23.23
C PRO A 175 -12.67 10.12 23.59
N ALA A 176 -13.93 10.52 23.49
CA ALA A 176 -15.08 9.62 23.71
C ALA A 176 -15.18 8.52 22.64
N ALA A 177 -14.86 8.85 21.37
CA ALA A 177 -14.78 7.86 20.31
C ALA A 177 -13.61 6.88 20.52
N LEU A 178 -12.45 7.39 20.92
CA LEU A 178 -11.29 6.56 21.27
C LEU A 178 -11.59 5.60 22.44
N ALA A 179 -12.22 6.10 23.50
CA ALA A 179 -12.63 5.29 24.62
C ALA A 179 -13.58 4.17 24.19
N LYS A 180 -14.56 4.46 23.32
CA LYS A 180 -15.45 3.45 22.77
C LYS A 180 -14.71 2.42 21.91
N GLN A 181 -13.80 2.85 21.04
CA GLN A 181 -13.03 1.98 20.14
C GLN A 181 -12.07 1.06 20.90
N THR A 182 -11.58 1.51 22.06
CA THR A 182 -10.56 0.81 22.83
C THR A 182 -11.09 0.18 24.13
N ALA A 183 -12.41 0.00 24.24
CA ALA A 183 -13.07 -0.51 25.44
C ALA A 183 -12.64 0.21 26.73
N GLY A 184 -12.49 1.54 26.67
CA GLY A 184 -12.08 2.40 27.79
C GLY A 184 -10.58 2.53 28.03
N ALA A 185 -9.74 1.87 27.25
CA ALA A 185 -8.29 1.87 27.44
C ALA A 185 -7.62 3.22 27.10
N ILE A 186 -8.14 3.94 26.09
CA ILE A 186 -7.66 5.27 25.72
C ILE A 186 -8.77 6.28 26.00
N THR A 187 -8.56 7.16 26.97
CA THR A 187 -9.52 8.21 27.37
C THR A 187 -9.04 9.62 27.02
N ALA A 188 -7.83 9.75 26.48
CA ALA A 188 -7.24 11.00 26.03
C ALA A 188 -6.39 10.75 24.78
N ASN A 189 -6.19 11.77 23.94
CA ASN A 189 -5.35 11.66 22.76
C ASN A 189 -3.91 11.30 23.12
N ILE A 190 -3.30 10.43 22.31
CA ILE A 190 -1.88 10.07 22.43
C ILE A 190 -1.12 10.86 21.35
N PRO A 191 -0.23 11.79 21.75
CA PRO A 191 0.46 12.64 20.78
C PRO A 191 1.42 11.83 19.89
N THR A 192 1.63 12.31 18.67
CA THR A 192 2.53 11.69 17.69
C THR A 192 3.98 11.56 18.17
N SER A 193 4.40 12.37 19.14
CA SER A 193 5.70 12.23 19.83
C SER A 193 5.87 10.88 20.56
N GLN A 194 4.78 10.27 20.99
CA GLN A 194 4.79 8.95 21.64
C GLN A 194 4.60 7.78 20.66
N THR A 195 4.22 8.06 19.42
CA THR A 195 3.96 7.07 18.36
C THR A 195 4.92 7.24 17.20
N LEU A 196 4.61 8.12 16.23
CA LEU A 196 5.40 8.34 15.00
C LEU A 196 6.83 8.81 15.29
N PHE A 197 6.98 9.70 16.27
CA PHE A 197 8.29 10.26 16.66
C PHE A 197 8.89 9.59 17.91
N SER A 198 8.35 8.44 18.34
CA SER A 198 8.95 7.66 19.41
C SER A 198 10.30 7.08 19.00
N PRO A 199 11.25 6.90 19.93
CA PRO A 199 12.55 6.27 19.65
C PRO A 199 12.39 4.89 19.00
N MET A 200 11.42 4.10 19.43
CA MET A 200 11.08 2.80 18.87
C MET A 200 10.72 2.90 17.38
N ASN A 201 9.79 3.78 17.02
CA ASN A 201 9.34 3.93 15.63
C ASN A 201 10.44 4.48 14.73
N ILE A 202 11.22 5.46 15.22
CA ILE A 202 12.38 6.00 14.49
C ILE A 202 13.41 4.90 14.25
N PHE A 203 13.72 4.06 15.24
CA PHE A 203 14.61 2.91 15.08
C PHE A 203 14.12 1.95 14.00
N ILE A 204 12.84 1.59 14.00
CA ILE A 204 12.26 0.70 12.99
C ILE A 204 12.34 1.32 11.60
N ILE A 205 11.93 2.59 11.43
CA ILE A 205 11.98 3.28 10.13
C ILE A 205 13.41 3.40 9.62
N CYS A 206 14.36 3.82 10.45
CA CYS A 206 15.78 3.91 10.06
C CYS A 206 16.36 2.55 9.71
N GLY A 207 16.03 1.52 10.48
CA GLY A 207 16.42 0.14 10.19
C GLY A 207 15.89 -0.36 8.85
N LEU A 208 14.62 -0.08 8.55
CA LEU A 208 14.01 -0.43 7.26
C LEU A 208 14.57 0.40 6.09
N LEU A 209 14.81 1.70 6.28
CA LEU A 209 15.44 2.57 5.27
C LEU A 209 16.84 2.08 4.86
N ILE A 210 17.56 1.44 5.76
CA ILE A 210 18.87 0.83 5.47
C ILE A 210 18.69 -0.57 4.91
N MET A 211 17.86 -1.40 5.54
CA MET A 211 17.70 -2.80 5.21
C MET A 211 17.06 -3.02 3.84
N LEU A 212 15.99 -2.29 3.51
CA LEU A 212 15.24 -2.50 2.27
C LEU A 212 16.11 -2.31 1.01
N PRO A 213 16.85 -1.19 0.83
CA PRO A 213 17.69 -1.03 -0.36
C PRO A 213 18.81 -2.08 -0.46
N LEU A 214 19.40 -2.47 0.66
CA LEU A 214 20.46 -3.47 0.70
C LEU A 214 19.91 -4.86 0.37
N LEU A 215 18.77 -5.22 0.95
CA LEU A 215 18.11 -6.50 0.73
C LEU A 215 17.63 -6.63 -0.73
N ASN A 216 16.95 -5.60 -1.25
CA ASN A 216 16.47 -5.59 -2.62
C ASN A 216 17.63 -5.69 -3.62
N ARG A 217 18.73 -4.97 -3.38
CA ARG A 217 19.95 -5.11 -4.17
C ARG A 217 20.55 -6.53 -4.12
N ALA A 218 20.53 -7.17 -2.94
CA ALA A 218 21.04 -8.51 -2.75
C ALA A 218 20.20 -9.58 -3.46
N MET A 219 18.88 -9.33 -3.63
CA MET A 219 17.95 -10.20 -4.36
C MET A 219 18.13 -10.14 -5.89
N TYR A 220 19.04 -9.31 -6.42
CA TYR A 220 19.21 -9.18 -7.86
C TYR A 220 19.56 -10.53 -8.47
N PRO A 221 18.79 -11.02 -9.47
CA PRO A 221 18.97 -12.36 -10.05
C PRO A 221 20.31 -12.51 -10.76
N SER A 222 20.62 -13.74 -11.18
CA SER A 222 21.75 -14.03 -12.07
C SER A 222 21.41 -13.54 -13.48
N ASP A 223 22.41 -13.25 -14.29
CA ASP A 223 22.20 -12.61 -15.61
C ASP A 223 21.32 -13.46 -16.55
N ASP A 224 21.30 -14.77 -16.39
CA ASP A 224 20.45 -15.74 -17.09
C ASP A 224 19.01 -15.80 -16.60
N GLU A 225 18.74 -15.28 -15.39
CA GLU A 225 17.41 -15.26 -14.76
C GLU A 225 16.71 -13.88 -14.87
N VAL A 226 17.42 -12.86 -15.35
CA VAL A 226 16.90 -11.49 -15.48
C VAL A 226 15.72 -11.45 -16.45
N VAL A 227 14.60 -10.93 -15.98
CA VAL A 227 13.42 -10.67 -16.81
C VAL A 227 13.29 -9.17 -17.07
N THR A 228 13.66 -8.77 -18.29
CA THR A 228 13.49 -7.39 -18.72
C THR A 228 12.03 -7.07 -19.00
N VAL A 229 11.68 -5.79 -18.97
CA VAL A 229 10.33 -5.33 -19.26
C VAL A 229 9.91 -5.65 -20.70
N ASP A 230 8.66 -6.09 -20.90
CA ASP A 230 8.06 -6.17 -22.25
C ASP A 230 7.95 -4.74 -22.81
N PRO A 231 8.53 -4.45 -23.99
CA PRO A 231 8.43 -3.13 -24.60
C PRO A 231 6.99 -2.61 -24.75
N LYS A 232 6.01 -3.50 -24.89
CA LYS A 232 4.59 -3.14 -24.95
C LYS A 232 4.09 -2.45 -23.67
N LEU A 233 4.63 -2.83 -22.50
CA LEU A 233 4.29 -2.21 -21.22
C LEU A 233 4.92 -0.82 -21.04
N LEU A 234 5.94 -0.51 -21.84
CA LEU A 234 6.60 0.79 -21.88
C LEU A 234 6.06 1.69 -23.02
N ALA A 235 5.22 1.15 -23.89
CA ALA A 235 4.63 1.93 -24.97
C ALA A 235 3.93 3.17 -24.40
N GLU A 236 4.25 4.31 -24.94
CA GLU A 236 3.62 5.56 -24.56
C GLU A 236 2.38 5.76 -25.42
N PHE A 237 1.38 6.38 -24.83
CA PHE A 237 0.26 6.91 -25.58
C PHE A 237 0.79 8.02 -26.50
N GLU A 238 0.81 7.78 -27.80
CA GLU A 238 1.16 8.79 -28.78
C GLU A 238 -0.01 9.77 -28.90
N GLU A 239 0.25 11.04 -28.54
CA GLU A 239 -0.73 12.09 -28.75
C GLU A 239 -0.93 12.29 -30.26
N GLU A 240 -2.14 12.07 -30.78
CA GLU A 240 -2.45 12.39 -32.16
C GLU A 240 -2.22 13.88 -32.43
N PRO A 241 -1.57 14.25 -33.52
CA PRO A 241 -1.32 15.65 -33.89
C PRO A 241 -2.66 16.37 -34.14
N ILE A 242 -2.90 17.41 -33.32
CA ILE A 242 -4.14 18.19 -33.39
C ILE A 242 -4.13 19.02 -34.72
N ASN A 243 -5.02 18.70 -35.66
CA ASN A 243 -5.23 19.54 -36.81
C ASN A 243 -6.08 20.77 -36.44
N ARG A 244 -5.44 21.95 -36.35
CA ARG A 244 -6.09 23.19 -35.92
C ARG A 244 -6.90 23.91 -36.98
N GLU A 245 -6.74 23.56 -38.27
CA GLU A 245 -7.30 24.32 -39.38
C GLU A 245 -8.81 24.12 -39.59
N HIS A 246 -9.36 22.98 -39.11
CA HIS A 246 -10.77 22.63 -39.31
C HIS A 246 -11.53 22.29 -38.05
N MET A 247 -11.12 22.84 -36.87
CA MET A 247 -11.77 22.59 -35.60
C MET A 247 -13.18 23.18 -35.54
N THR A 248 -14.13 22.36 -35.15
CA THR A 248 -15.48 22.77 -34.73
C THR A 248 -15.40 23.65 -33.47
N PRO A 249 -16.46 24.43 -33.14
CA PRO A 249 -16.51 25.19 -31.89
C PRO A 249 -16.30 24.31 -30.65
N ALA A 250 -16.81 23.08 -30.61
CA ALA A 250 -16.62 22.14 -29.53
C ALA A 250 -15.14 21.73 -29.38
N GLU A 251 -14.48 21.34 -30.47
CA GLU A 251 -13.06 20.98 -30.48
C GLU A 251 -12.14 22.12 -30.07
N LYS A 252 -12.53 23.39 -30.38
CA LYS A 252 -11.79 24.58 -29.90
C LYS A 252 -11.85 24.69 -28.39
N ILE A 253 -13.00 24.41 -27.76
CA ILE A 253 -13.15 24.40 -26.29
C ILE A 253 -12.37 23.25 -25.67
N GLU A 254 -12.48 22.04 -26.22
CA GLU A 254 -11.77 20.83 -25.76
C GLU A 254 -10.24 21.00 -25.81
N ASN A 255 -9.75 21.77 -26.80
CA ASN A 255 -8.33 22.05 -26.97
C ASN A 255 -7.90 23.41 -26.40
N SER A 256 -8.75 24.08 -25.63
CA SER A 256 -8.46 25.37 -25.02
C SER A 256 -7.58 25.24 -23.77
N LYS A 257 -6.41 25.85 -23.81
CA LYS A 257 -5.55 25.96 -22.60
C LYS A 257 -6.20 26.78 -21.50
N VAL A 258 -7.05 27.73 -21.84
CA VAL A 258 -7.73 28.62 -20.88
C VAL A 258 -8.63 27.82 -19.94
N VAL A 259 -9.38 26.83 -20.47
CA VAL A 259 -10.23 25.96 -19.64
C VAL A 259 -9.41 25.19 -18.61
N SER A 260 -8.31 24.57 -19.04
CA SER A 260 -7.40 23.84 -18.11
C SER A 260 -6.76 24.74 -17.06
N ILE A 261 -6.35 25.94 -17.46
CA ILE A 261 -5.73 26.92 -16.54
C ILE A 261 -6.75 27.38 -15.49
N ILE A 262 -7.97 27.75 -15.88
CA ILE A 262 -9.00 28.20 -14.93
C ILE A 262 -9.33 27.09 -13.93
N LEU A 263 -9.59 25.87 -14.41
CA LEU A 263 -9.85 24.71 -13.54
C LEU A 263 -8.65 24.43 -12.62
N GLY A 264 -7.44 24.48 -13.17
CA GLY A 264 -6.22 24.26 -12.40
C GLY A 264 -6.03 25.29 -11.28
N ILE A 265 -6.28 26.58 -11.57
CA ILE A 265 -6.20 27.66 -10.57
C ILE A 265 -7.24 27.44 -9.47
N MET A 266 -8.48 27.07 -9.81
CA MET A 266 -9.51 26.76 -8.81
C MET A 266 -9.08 25.63 -7.88
N GLY A 267 -8.56 24.54 -8.43
CA GLY A 267 -8.09 23.39 -7.64
C GLY A 267 -6.90 23.75 -6.75
N TRP A 268 -5.90 24.44 -7.29
CA TRP A 268 -4.73 24.84 -6.53
C TRP A 268 -5.01 25.91 -5.48
N ALA A 269 -5.96 26.82 -5.73
CA ALA A 269 -6.42 27.79 -4.72
C ALA A 269 -6.97 27.05 -3.48
N TYR A 270 -7.79 26.00 -3.67
CA TYR A 270 -8.27 25.17 -2.58
C TYR A 270 -7.13 24.43 -1.86
N ILE A 271 -6.20 23.83 -2.61
CA ILE A 271 -5.05 23.09 -2.05
C ILE A 271 -4.21 24.02 -1.16
N ILE A 272 -3.91 25.22 -1.64
CA ILE A 272 -3.15 26.24 -0.89
C ILE A 272 -3.92 26.66 0.37
N GLN A 273 -5.20 26.97 0.24
CA GLN A 273 -6.06 27.31 1.37
C GLN A 273 -6.09 26.18 2.41
N TYR A 274 -6.19 24.93 1.96
CA TYR A 274 -6.17 23.77 2.84
C TYR A 274 -4.87 23.69 3.65
N PHE A 275 -3.70 23.84 3.02
CA PHE A 275 -2.42 23.83 3.73
C PHE A 275 -2.29 25.00 4.72
N ILE A 276 -2.80 26.17 4.38
CA ILE A 276 -2.80 27.33 5.29
C ILE A 276 -3.69 27.07 6.52
N THR A 277 -4.85 26.45 6.33
CA THR A 277 -5.86 26.30 7.40
C THR A 277 -5.70 25.01 8.22
N LYS A 278 -5.22 23.93 7.61
CA LYS A 278 -5.12 22.58 8.21
C LYS A 278 -3.68 22.10 8.41
N GLY A 279 -2.69 22.93 8.02
CA GLY A 279 -1.29 22.53 8.02
C GLY A 279 -1.00 21.42 7.01
N PHE A 280 0.16 20.81 7.11
CA PHE A 280 0.61 19.75 6.19
C PHE A 280 -0.03 18.39 6.53
N ASN A 281 -1.35 18.30 6.33
CA ASN A 281 -2.12 17.08 6.54
C ASN A 281 -2.55 16.48 5.19
N LEU A 282 -1.75 15.56 4.67
CA LEU A 282 -1.99 14.87 3.40
C LEU A 282 -2.92 13.67 3.61
N ASN A 283 -4.22 13.87 3.47
CA ASN A 283 -5.17 12.77 3.37
C ASN A 283 -5.39 12.34 1.91
N LEU A 284 -6.02 11.18 1.73
CA LEU A 284 -6.23 10.56 0.41
C LEU A 284 -7.00 11.45 -0.57
N ASN A 285 -8.02 12.17 -0.09
CA ASN A 285 -8.81 13.10 -0.93
C ASN A 285 -7.94 14.26 -1.42
N LEU A 286 -7.09 14.82 -0.55
CA LEU A 286 -6.19 15.90 -0.91
C LEU A 286 -5.12 15.43 -1.91
N VAL A 287 -4.58 14.22 -1.74
CA VAL A 287 -3.64 13.62 -2.71
C VAL A 287 -4.30 13.46 -4.06
N ASN A 288 -5.53 12.94 -4.12
CA ASN A 288 -6.33 12.85 -5.33
C ASN A 288 -6.52 14.22 -5.98
N PHE A 289 -6.84 15.23 -5.18
CA PHE A 289 -7.02 16.62 -5.63
C PHE A 289 -5.72 17.20 -6.22
N ILE A 290 -4.59 17.00 -5.55
CA ILE A 290 -3.27 17.43 -6.04
C ILE A 290 -2.95 16.76 -7.37
N PHE A 291 -3.10 15.44 -7.48
CA PHE A 291 -2.82 14.71 -8.72
C PHE A 291 -3.74 15.15 -9.86
N LEU A 292 -5.04 15.28 -9.57
CA LEU A 292 -6.04 15.66 -10.56
C LEU A 292 -5.75 17.06 -11.16
N PHE A 293 -5.66 18.07 -10.31
CA PHE A 293 -5.51 19.46 -10.78
C PHE A 293 -4.11 19.78 -11.28
N THR A 294 -3.08 19.13 -10.76
CA THR A 294 -1.74 19.19 -11.35
C THR A 294 -1.74 18.52 -12.72
N GLY A 295 -2.38 17.35 -12.86
CA GLY A 295 -2.52 16.66 -14.14
C GLY A 295 -3.22 17.52 -15.18
N ILE A 296 -4.35 18.19 -14.84
CA ILE A 296 -5.07 19.10 -15.73
C ILE A 296 -4.16 20.22 -16.26
N ILE A 297 -3.40 20.87 -15.38
CA ILE A 297 -2.46 21.94 -15.76
C ILE A 297 -1.35 21.40 -16.66
N LEU A 298 -0.75 20.28 -16.30
CA LEU A 298 0.44 19.74 -16.99
C LEU A 298 0.13 19.18 -18.38
N HIS A 299 -1.08 18.68 -18.63
CA HIS A 299 -1.55 18.28 -19.96
C HIS A 299 -1.91 19.48 -20.85
N GLY A 300 -2.22 20.61 -20.26
CA GLY A 300 -2.42 21.89 -20.93
C GLY A 300 -3.78 22.06 -21.62
N THR A 301 -4.42 21.00 -22.11
CA THR A 301 -5.77 21.06 -22.68
C THR A 301 -6.67 19.96 -22.13
N PRO A 302 -8.03 20.22 -22.03
CA PRO A 302 -8.97 19.21 -21.56
C PRO A 302 -8.89 17.91 -22.39
N ARG A 303 -8.77 18.00 -23.71
CA ARG A 303 -8.71 16.82 -24.59
C ARG A 303 -7.56 15.90 -24.21
N LYS A 304 -6.33 16.44 -24.13
CA LYS A 304 -5.15 15.67 -23.76
C LYS A 304 -5.27 15.05 -22.36
N PHE A 305 -5.85 15.79 -21.41
CA PHE A 305 -6.10 15.27 -20.07
C PHE A 305 -7.09 14.11 -20.09
N ILE A 306 -8.22 14.23 -20.82
CA ILE A 306 -9.25 13.19 -20.93
C ILE A 306 -8.67 11.91 -21.58
N ASP A 307 -7.88 12.05 -22.65
CA ASP A 307 -7.26 10.91 -23.31
C ASP A 307 -6.28 10.17 -22.39
N ALA A 308 -5.42 10.92 -21.70
CA ALA A 308 -4.49 10.35 -20.72
C ALA A 308 -5.22 9.71 -19.51
N PHE A 309 -6.33 10.33 -19.06
CA PHE A 309 -7.16 9.78 -17.97
C PHE A 309 -7.85 8.49 -18.39
N GLY A 310 -8.39 8.44 -19.60
CA GLY A 310 -9.00 7.24 -20.16
C GLY A 310 -8.03 6.07 -20.27
N GLU A 311 -6.79 6.33 -20.67
CA GLU A 311 -5.74 5.31 -20.71
C GLU A 311 -5.35 4.82 -19.29
N ALA A 312 -5.17 5.76 -18.36
CA ALA A 312 -4.84 5.43 -16.97
C ALA A 312 -5.93 4.59 -16.29
N THR A 313 -7.20 4.78 -16.64
CA THR A 313 -8.35 4.06 -16.06
C THR A 313 -8.30 2.55 -16.33
N LYS A 314 -7.67 2.11 -17.41
CA LYS A 314 -7.49 0.68 -17.72
C LYS A 314 -6.76 -0.06 -16.58
N GLY A 315 -5.85 0.59 -15.88
CA GLY A 315 -5.12 0.03 -14.76
C GLY A 315 -5.95 -0.15 -13.46
N ALA A 316 -7.15 0.46 -13.37
CA ALA A 316 -7.96 0.44 -12.15
C ALA A 316 -8.90 -0.78 -12.04
N SER A 317 -9.00 -1.62 -13.07
CA SER A 317 -9.93 -2.76 -13.12
C SER A 317 -9.77 -3.73 -11.94
N GLY A 318 -8.54 -4.03 -11.55
CA GLY A 318 -8.24 -4.90 -10.41
C GLY A 318 -8.79 -4.35 -9.08
N ILE A 319 -8.66 -3.05 -8.86
CA ILE A 319 -9.17 -2.38 -7.67
C ILE A 319 -10.70 -2.48 -7.62
N LEU A 320 -11.36 -2.11 -8.72
CA LEU A 320 -12.82 -2.08 -8.80
C LEU A 320 -13.44 -3.47 -8.60
N LEU A 321 -12.82 -4.53 -9.13
CA LEU A 321 -13.31 -5.89 -8.99
C LEU A 321 -13.03 -6.46 -7.60
N GLN A 322 -11.83 -6.30 -7.05
CA GLN A 322 -11.37 -7.11 -5.92
C GLN A 322 -11.64 -6.47 -4.56
N PHE A 323 -11.64 -5.15 -4.46
CA PHE A 323 -11.88 -4.47 -3.19
C PHE A 323 -13.22 -4.81 -2.53
N PRO A 324 -14.36 -4.91 -3.26
CA PRO A 324 -15.60 -5.38 -2.66
C PRO A 324 -15.51 -6.79 -2.08
N PHE A 325 -14.79 -7.70 -2.73
CA PHE A 325 -14.59 -9.07 -2.21
C PHE A 325 -13.75 -9.08 -0.93
N TYR A 326 -12.65 -8.31 -0.87
CA TYR A 326 -11.87 -8.14 0.36
C TYR A 326 -12.69 -7.49 1.48
N ALA A 327 -13.54 -6.52 1.14
CA ALA A 327 -14.48 -5.94 2.10
C ALA A 327 -15.49 -6.98 2.60
N GLY A 328 -15.93 -7.90 1.75
CA GLY A 328 -16.75 -9.05 2.14
C GLY A 328 -16.03 -10.00 3.10
N ILE A 329 -14.77 -10.35 2.82
CA ILE A 329 -13.93 -11.15 3.72
C ILE A 329 -13.81 -10.46 5.09
N MET A 330 -13.52 -9.15 5.09
CA MET A 330 -13.50 -8.36 6.32
C MET A 330 -14.83 -8.44 7.06
N GLY A 331 -15.97 -8.37 6.35
CA GLY A 331 -17.30 -8.53 6.93
C GLY A 331 -17.48 -9.86 7.64
N ILE A 332 -17.05 -10.99 7.04
CA ILE A 332 -17.08 -12.31 7.68
C ILE A 332 -16.17 -12.35 8.91
N MET A 333 -14.93 -11.87 8.78
CA MET A 333 -13.94 -11.89 9.86
C MET A 333 -14.39 -11.12 11.09
N THR A 334 -15.08 -10.00 10.89
CA THR A 334 -15.52 -9.10 11.96
C THR A 334 -16.95 -9.35 12.44
N GLY A 335 -17.73 -10.10 11.65
CA GLY A 335 -19.12 -10.44 11.97
C GLY A 335 -19.21 -11.30 13.22
N THR A 336 -19.97 -10.82 14.23
CA THR A 336 -20.10 -11.50 15.52
C THR A 336 -21.31 -12.42 15.55
N ASN A 337 -21.19 -13.52 16.34
CA ASN A 337 -22.34 -14.34 16.75
C ASN A 337 -23.17 -13.64 17.84
N ALA A 338 -24.18 -14.34 18.38
CA ALA A 338 -25.04 -13.84 19.45
C ALA A 338 -24.26 -13.49 20.74
N ASP A 339 -23.14 -14.15 20.98
CA ASP A 339 -22.27 -13.92 22.15
C ASP A 339 -21.25 -12.80 21.93
N GLY A 340 -21.32 -12.09 20.80
CA GLY A 340 -20.37 -11.03 20.46
C GLY A 340 -18.99 -11.52 19.99
N VAL A 341 -18.86 -12.79 19.60
CA VAL A 341 -17.60 -13.41 19.20
C VAL A 341 -17.48 -13.43 17.68
N SER A 342 -16.34 -12.94 17.15
CA SER A 342 -15.95 -13.05 15.74
C SER A 342 -14.66 -13.85 15.58
N LEU A 343 -14.37 -14.29 14.36
CA LEU A 343 -13.14 -15.03 14.07
C LEU A 343 -11.89 -14.16 14.37
N ALA A 344 -11.94 -12.87 14.01
CA ALA A 344 -10.85 -11.94 14.29
C ALA A 344 -10.63 -11.72 15.81
N ILE A 345 -11.71 -11.69 16.59
CA ILE A 345 -11.62 -11.62 18.07
C ILE A 345 -10.94 -12.88 18.63
N LEU A 346 -11.32 -14.07 18.17
CA LEU A 346 -10.70 -15.32 18.62
C LEU A 346 -9.21 -15.37 18.31
N MET A 347 -8.83 -14.98 17.08
CA MET A 347 -7.42 -14.91 16.68
C MET A 347 -6.62 -13.93 17.56
N SER A 348 -7.16 -12.74 17.82
CA SER A 348 -6.49 -11.74 18.65
C SER A 348 -6.35 -12.20 20.11
N ASN A 349 -7.39 -12.77 20.70
CA ASN A 349 -7.38 -13.29 22.07
C ASN A 349 -6.36 -14.43 22.26
N PHE A 350 -6.18 -15.29 21.26
CA PHE A 350 -5.16 -16.35 21.34
C PHE A 350 -3.76 -15.74 21.61
N PHE A 351 -3.35 -14.73 20.86
CA PHE A 351 -2.04 -14.10 21.03
C PHE A 351 -1.93 -13.33 22.36
N VAL A 352 -3.02 -12.66 22.77
CA VAL A 352 -3.04 -11.95 24.06
C VAL A 352 -2.83 -12.93 25.23
N ASN A 353 -3.50 -14.07 25.20
CA ASN A 353 -3.47 -15.03 26.30
C ASN A 353 -2.11 -15.72 26.51
N ILE A 354 -1.29 -15.81 25.46
CA ILE A 354 0.07 -16.38 25.56
C ILE A 354 1.15 -15.32 25.85
N SER A 355 0.78 -14.05 26.01
CA SER A 355 1.71 -12.93 26.13
C SER A 355 2.16 -12.69 27.58
N THR A 356 3.39 -12.17 27.70
CA THR A 356 3.96 -11.56 28.92
C THR A 356 4.19 -10.06 28.67
N PRO A 357 4.46 -9.23 29.69
CA PRO A 357 4.74 -7.80 29.50
C PRO A 357 5.80 -7.52 28.42
N THR A 358 6.85 -8.33 28.36
CA THR A 358 7.94 -8.18 27.38
C THR A 358 7.56 -8.66 25.98
N THR A 359 6.81 -9.77 25.90
CA THR A 359 6.47 -10.39 24.62
C THR A 359 5.18 -9.83 23.99
N PHE A 360 4.36 -9.15 24.78
CA PHE A 360 3.06 -8.64 24.35
C PHE A 360 3.13 -7.75 23.10
N PRO A 361 4.04 -6.77 22.98
CA PRO A 361 4.11 -5.95 21.77
C PRO A 361 4.43 -6.80 20.52
N ILE A 362 5.29 -7.81 20.64
CA ILE A 362 5.65 -8.70 19.53
C ILE A 362 4.50 -9.60 19.14
N PHE A 363 3.84 -10.24 20.12
CA PHE A 363 2.69 -11.09 19.83
C PHE A 363 1.50 -10.29 19.32
N SER A 364 1.30 -9.05 19.79
CA SER A 364 0.33 -8.12 19.23
C SER A 364 0.67 -7.75 17.78
N PHE A 365 1.94 -7.51 17.47
CA PHE A 365 2.43 -7.27 16.12
C PHE A 365 2.18 -8.48 15.21
N TRP A 366 2.51 -9.70 15.62
CA TRP A 366 2.25 -10.90 14.83
C TRP A 366 0.75 -11.20 14.69
N SER A 367 -0.01 -11.02 15.76
CA SER A 367 -1.47 -11.12 15.71
C SER A 367 -2.06 -10.14 14.70
N ALA A 368 -1.58 -8.89 14.72
CA ALA A 368 -2.02 -7.87 13.79
C ALA A 368 -1.65 -8.23 12.35
N GLY A 369 -0.45 -8.74 12.12
CA GLY A 369 -0.05 -9.25 10.81
C GLY A 369 -0.95 -10.38 10.31
N LEU A 370 -1.30 -11.32 11.19
CA LEU A 370 -2.19 -12.41 10.81
C LEU A 370 -3.62 -11.92 10.51
N VAL A 371 -4.15 -11.02 11.32
CA VAL A 371 -5.50 -10.44 11.10
C VAL A 371 -5.51 -9.59 9.83
N ASN A 372 -4.47 -8.77 9.57
CA ASN A 372 -4.37 -7.93 8.39
C ASN A 372 -4.40 -8.72 7.08
N PHE A 373 -3.91 -9.95 7.07
CA PHE A 373 -3.97 -10.79 5.88
C PHE A 373 -5.41 -10.96 5.36
N PHE A 374 -6.39 -10.93 6.27
CA PHE A 374 -7.82 -11.06 5.97
C PHE A 374 -8.58 -9.72 6.04
N VAL A 375 -8.04 -8.74 6.78
CA VAL A 375 -8.65 -7.42 7.01
C VAL A 375 -7.64 -6.32 6.62
N PRO A 376 -7.30 -6.18 5.34
CA PRO A 376 -6.22 -5.29 4.90
C PRO A 376 -6.64 -3.81 4.91
N SER A 377 -6.95 -3.29 6.09
CA SER A 377 -7.41 -1.92 6.27
C SER A 377 -7.06 -1.44 7.67
N GLY A 378 -6.18 -0.46 7.80
CA GLY A 378 -5.74 0.05 9.09
C GLY A 378 -6.88 0.47 10.02
N GLY A 379 -7.90 1.16 9.52
CA GLY A 379 -9.10 1.51 10.30
C GLY A 379 -9.97 0.30 10.65
N GLY A 380 -10.15 -0.64 9.70
CA GLY A 380 -10.91 -1.87 9.94
C GLY A 380 -10.21 -2.77 10.96
N GLN A 381 -8.91 -2.93 10.85
CA GLN A 381 -8.10 -3.70 11.79
C GLN A 381 -8.10 -3.06 13.19
N TRP A 382 -7.95 -1.73 13.27
CA TRP A 382 -8.07 -1.01 14.53
C TRP A 382 -9.40 -1.26 15.22
N ALA A 383 -10.51 -1.15 14.49
CA ALA A 383 -11.85 -1.38 15.03
C ALA A 383 -12.04 -2.79 15.62
N VAL A 384 -11.34 -3.79 15.08
CA VAL A 384 -11.41 -5.19 15.55
C VAL A 384 -10.47 -5.46 16.70
N GLN A 385 -9.22 -5.00 16.61
CA GLN A 385 -8.18 -5.39 17.55
C GLN A 385 -8.01 -4.42 18.72
N ALA A 386 -8.30 -3.14 18.54
CA ALA A 386 -8.13 -2.16 19.61
C ALA A 386 -8.96 -2.49 20.87
N PRO A 387 -10.25 -2.93 20.78
CA PRO A 387 -11.02 -3.30 21.98
C PRO A 387 -10.42 -4.44 22.80
N ILE A 388 -9.53 -5.24 22.19
CA ILE A 388 -8.90 -6.42 22.80
C ILE A 388 -7.48 -6.10 23.26
N VAL A 389 -6.66 -5.62 22.32
CA VAL A 389 -5.22 -5.44 22.52
C VAL A 389 -4.93 -4.26 23.45
N MET A 390 -5.71 -3.17 23.36
CA MET A 390 -5.45 -1.98 24.16
C MET A 390 -5.69 -2.21 25.66
N PRO A 391 -6.85 -2.73 26.11
CA PRO A 391 -7.06 -3.04 27.52
C PRO A 391 -6.11 -4.11 28.06
N ALA A 392 -5.80 -5.14 27.25
CA ALA A 392 -4.90 -6.20 27.64
C ALA A 392 -3.48 -5.68 27.85
N GLY A 393 -2.97 -4.82 26.95
CA GLY A 393 -1.66 -4.20 27.10
C GLY A 393 -1.55 -3.35 28.36
N LEU A 394 -2.53 -2.49 28.62
CA LEU A 394 -2.56 -1.68 29.84
C LEU A 394 -2.60 -2.52 31.13
N LYS A 395 -3.39 -3.61 31.13
CA LYS A 395 -3.51 -4.51 32.29
C LYS A 395 -2.18 -5.16 32.66
N ILE A 396 -1.31 -5.43 31.70
CA ILE A 396 0.01 -6.03 31.92
C ILE A 396 1.15 -4.99 31.94
N GLY A 397 0.82 -3.69 31.95
CA GLY A 397 1.80 -2.61 32.09
C GLY A 397 2.47 -2.15 30.80
N VAL A 398 1.96 -2.52 29.62
CA VAL A 398 2.44 -2.02 28.32
C VAL A 398 1.72 -0.71 27.98
N SER A 399 2.48 0.31 27.54
CA SER A 399 1.89 1.61 27.21
C SER A 399 0.90 1.50 26.03
N ALA A 400 -0.14 2.35 26.06
CA ALA A 400 -1.13 2.43 25.00
C ALA A 400 -0.50 2.77 23.65
N ALA A 401 0.48 3.69 23.62
CA ALA A 401 1.22 4.06 22.42
C ALA A 401 1.92 2.85 21.79
N LYS A 402 2.64 2.06 22.58
CA LYS A 402 3.37 0.88 22.10
C LYS A 402 2.41 -0.22 21.62
N SER A 403 1.31 -0.45 22.32
CA SER A 403 0.26 -1.40 21.92
C SER A 403 -0.40 -1.00 20.59
N ALA A 404 -0.72 0.28 20.42
CA ALA A 404 -1.28 0.79 19.16
C ALA A 404 -0.29 0.67 17.99
N MET A 405 0.98 0.99 18.23
CA MET A 405 2.02 0.84 17.21
C MET A 405 2.31 -0.62 16.86
N ALA A 406 2.10 -1.57 17.79
CA ALA A 406 2.18 -2.99 17.47
C ALA A 406 1.11 -3.41 16.46
N ILE A 407 -0.13 -2.93 16.62
CA ILE A 407 -1.20 -3.15 15.64
C ILE A 407 -0.83 -2.50 14.30
N ALA A 408 -0.37 -1.23 14.32
CA ALA A 408 -0.01 -0.48 13.12
C ALA A 408 1.10 -1.15 12.30
N TRP A 409 2.16 -1.58 12.96
CA TRP A 409 3.27 -2.27 12.29
C TRP A 409 2.89 -3.67 11.79
N GLY A 410 2.04 -4.40 12.51
CA GLY A 410 1.54 -5.71 12.06
C GLY A 410 0.67 -5.59 10.80
N ASP A 411 -0.17 -4.57 10.74
CA ASP A 411 -0.95 -4.23 9.55
C ASP A 411 -0.02 -3.92 8.36
N ALA A 412 0.93 -3.00 8.52
CA ALA A 412 1.87 -2.65 7.46
C ALA A 412 2.73 -3.84 6.99
N TRP A 413 3.15 -4.70 7.91
CA TRP A 413 4.09 -5.79 7.66
C TRP A 413 3.55 -6.82 6.66
N THR A 414 2.36 -7.34 6.88
CA THR A 414 1.79 -8.40 6.02
C THR A 414 1.18 -7.90 4.73
N ASN A 415 1.12 -6.58 4.52
CA ASN A 415 0.84 -6.01 3.20
C ASN A 415 1.87 -6.46 2.16
N MET A 416 3.06 -6.91 2.58
CA MET A 416 4.08 -7.44 1.68
C MET A 416 3.68 -8.74 0.98
N ILE A 417 2.77 -9.54 1.56
CA ILE A 417 2.30 -10.80 0.94
C ILE A 417 0.81 -10.77 0.60
N GLN A 418 0.12 -9.71 0.97
CA GLN A 418 -1.29 -9.52 0.71
C GLN A 418 -1.46 -8.68 -0.57
N PRO A 419 -2.07 -9.23 -1.64
CA PRO A 419 -2.10 -8.56 -2.95
C PRO A 419 -2.89 -7.26 -3.01
N PHE A 420 -3.81 -7.04 -2.08
CA PHE A 420 -4.73 -5.89 -2.04
C PHE A 420 -4.02 -4.54 -2.26
N TRP A 421 -2.97 -4.28 -1.48
CA TRP A 421 -2.23 -3.02 -1.56
C TRP A 421 -1.27 -2.93 -2.75
N ALA A 422 -0.90 -4.07 -3.34
CA ALA A 422 -0.04 -4.10 -4.51
C ALA A 422 -0.79 -3.73 -5.80
N LEU A 423 -2.11 -3.87 -5.85
CA LEU A 423 -2.92 -3.67 -7.07
C LEU A 423 -2.70 -2.30 -7.75
N PRO A 424 -2.61 -1.16 -7.03
CA PRO A 424 -2.31 0.12 -7.67
C PRO A 424 -0.95 0.13 -8.40
N ALA A 425 0.09 -0.35 -7.73
CA ALA A 425 1.43 -0.41 -8.30
C ALA A 425 1.51 -1.41 -9.48
N LEU A 426 0.85 -2.56 -9.35
CA LEU A 426 0.77 -3.58 -10.38
C LEU A 426 -0.01 -3.09 -11.61
N GLY A 427 -1.10 -2.35 -11.41
CA GLY A 427 -1.88 -1.73 -12.48
C GLY A 427 -1.04 -0.74 -13.31
N ILE A 428 -0.20 0.07 -12.66
CA ILE A 428 0.75 0.99 -13.32
C ILE A 428 1.82 0.21 -14.08
N ALA A 429 2.37 -0.84 -13.45
CA ALA A 429 3.47 -1.62 -14.00
C ALA A 429 3.05 -2.58 -15.12
N GLY A 430 1.78 -2.96 -15.19
CA GLY A 430 1.29 -4.00 -16.09
C GLY A 430 1.75 -5.41 -15.70
N LEU A 431 1.98 -5.65 -14.40
CA LEU A 431 2.41 -6.94 -13.84
C LEU A 431 1.30 -7.58 -13.01
N GLY A 432 1.43 -8.89 -12.78
CA GLY A 432 0.60 -9.63 -11.84
C GLY A 432 1.23 -9.76 -10.46
N ALA A 433 0.42 -10.05 -9.43
CA ALA A 433 0.92 -10.23 -8.06
C ALA A 433 2.01 -11.31 -7.96
N LYS A 434 1.87 -12.40 -8.70
CA LYS A 434 2.86 -13.51 -8.76
C LYS A 434 4.27 -13.06 -9.19
N ASP A 435 4.38 -11.95 -9.92
CA ASP A 435 5.65 -11.46 -10.43
C ASP A 435 6.50 -10.79 -9.36
N ILE A 436 5.88 -10.21 -8.33
CA ILE A 436 6.57 -9.46 -7.27
C ILE A 436 6.53 -10.14 -5.89
N MET A 437 5.50 -10.95 -5.59
CA MET A 437 5.27 -11.47 -4.24
C MET A 437 6.38 -12.39 -3.72
N GLY A 438 7.14 -13.04 -4.60
CA GLY A 438 8.31 -13.84 -4.19
C GLY A 438 9.41 -13.00 -3.55
N TYR A 439 9.67 -11.81 -4.07
CA TYR A 439 10.59 -10.83 -3.49
C TYR A 439 10.01 -10.23 -2.20
N CYS A 440 8.74 -9.90 -2.22
CA CYS A 440 8.05 -9.33 -1.06
C CYS A 440 7.99 -10.30 0.12
N LEU A 441 7.92 -11.63 -0.11
CA LEU A 441 8.00 -12.65 0.94
C LEU A 441 9.34 -12.60 1.69
N ILE A 442 10.43 -12.40 0.99
CA ILE A 442 11.76 -12.26 1.60
C ILE A 442 11.84 -10.98 2.43
N VAL A 443 11.28 -9.88 1.89
CA VAL A 443 11.19 -8.61 2.62
C VAL A 443 10.33 -8.77 3.88
N LEU A 444 9.20 -9.48 3.81
CA LEU A 444 8.37 -9.79 4.98
C LEU A 444 9.21 -10.47 6.08
N ILE A 445 9.93 -11.55 5.73
CA ILE A 445 10.73 -12.30 6.70
C ILE A 445 11.79 -11.40 7.34
N CYS A 446 12.59 -10.70 6.54
CA CYS A 446 13.69 -9.88 7.03
C CYS A 446 13.18 -8.66 7.84
N SER A 447 12.11 -8.02 7.38
CA SER A 447 11.53 -6.86 8.08
C SER A 447 10.89 -7.23 9.41
N GLY A 448 10.33 -8.44 9.50
CA GLY A 448 9.80 -8.95 10.77
C GLY A 448 10.83 -8.98 11.89
N PHE A 449 12.10 -9.29 11.59
CA PHE A 449 13.19 -9.20 12.57
C PHE A 449 13.49 -7.76 12.98
N VAL A 450 13.54 -6.82 12.03
CA VAL A 450 13.82 -5.40 12.33
C VAL A 450 12.72 -4.81 13.20
N ILE A 451 11.44 -5.06 12.85
CA ILE A 451 10.28 -4.56 13.59
C ILE A 451 10.24 -5.20 14.98
N SER A 452 10.43 -6.52 15.08
CA SER A 452 10.47 -7.22 16.37
C SER A 452 11.60 -6.73 17.26
N ALA A 453 12.79 -6.45 16.71
CA ALA A 453 13.90 -5.86 17.43
C ALA A 453 13.54 -4.47 18.00
N GLY A 454 12.82 -3.63 17.24
CA GLY A 454 12.34 -2.34 17.72
C GLY A 454 11.41 -2.49 18.93
N PHE A 455 10.50 -3.47 18.92
CA PHE A 455 9.61 -3.73 20.06
C PHE A 455 10.33 -4.33 21.28
N LEU A 456 11.43 -5.05 21.08
CA LEU A 456 12.22 -5.64 22.18
C LEU A 456 13.14 -4.62 22.85
N LEU A 457 13.75 -3.72 22.07
CA LEU A 457 14.77 -2.80 22.55
C LEU A 457 14.19 -1.56 23.25
N PHE A 458 12.96 -1.20 22.92
CA PHE A 458 12.26 -0.01 23.43
C PHE A 458 10.93 -0.41 24.10
#